data_91fc47271f1b41570fab720b034aeded
#
_entry.id   91fc47271f1b41570fab720b034aeded
#
_cell.length_a   1.000
_cell.length_b   1.000
_cell.length_c   1.000
_cell.angle_alpha   90.00
_cell.angle_beta   90.00
_cell.angle_gamma   90.00
#
_symmetry.space_group_name_H-M   'P 1'
#
loop_
_entity.id
_entity.type
_entity.pdbx_description
1 polymer ?
#
loop_
_entity_poly.entity_id
_entity_poly.type
_entity_poly.pdbx_seq_one_letter_code
_entity_poly.pdbx_strand_id
1 'polypeptide(L)'
;PSTNFAKFNSIENLKISLAQWSLNKSIKNGKLPILDFAKKARSFDIEGIEFVSGLYTRDTDILERMSMNSLAKELIKRSDDYGIDNVLFMIDNQGDLASSNKNERFQAIDNHKRWIDLSAEIGCKTMRVNLNGEKDLNKWTKNSVKSLTALNKYNENINVVVENHGGLSSSGK
;
A
#
# COMPACT_ATOMS: atom_id res chain seq x y z
N PRO A 1 40.18 -19.79 25.27
CA PRO A 1 39.35 -20.05 24.11
C PRO A 1 38.65 -18.79 23.68
N SER A 2 39.19 -18.15 22.65
CA SER A 2 38.63 -16.95 22.03
C SER A 2 37.41 -17.35 21.22
N THR A 3 36.22 -16.95 21.65
CA THR A 3 34.99 -17.04 20.89
C THR A 3 35.08 -16.06 19.73
N ASN A 4 35.30 -16.59 18.53
CA ASN A 4 35.10 -15.87 17.28
C ASN A 4 33.62 -15.54 17.14
N PHE A 5 33.23 -14.33 17.52
CA PHE A 5 31.99 -13.77 17.02
C PHE A 5 32.18 -13.55 15.53
N ALA A 6 31.44 -14.31 14.72
CA ALA A 6 31.33 -14.04 13.30
C ALA A 6 30.94 -12.57 13.15
N LYS A 7 31.81 -11.73 12.57
CA LYS A 7 31.47 -10.42 12.13
C LYS A 7 30.31 -10.56 11.16
N PHE A 8 29.13 -10.12 11.53
CA PHE A 8 28.07 -9.84 10.57
C PHE A 8 28.61 -8.75 9.63
N ASN A 9 29.22 -9.20 8.54
CA ASN A 9 29.63 -8.29 7.48
C ASN A 9 28.38 -7.77 6.81
N SER A 10 28.19 -6.46 6.96
CA SER A 10 27.44 -5.51 6.14
C SER A 10 25.90 -5.62 6.19
N ILE A 11 25.34 -4.84 7.06
CA ILE A 11 24.02 -4.17 6.90
C ILE A 11 24.03 -3.22 5.68
N GLU A 12 25.17 -3.11 4.97
CA GLU A 12 25.41 -2.20 3.84
C GLU A 12 24.44 -2.35 2.65
N ASN A 13 23.66 -3.44 2.59
CA ASN A 13 22.68 -3.68 1.52
C ASN A 13 21.23 -3.78 2.01
N LEU A 14 20.95 -3.48 3.29
CA LEU A 14 19.59 -3.49 3.78
C LEU A 14 18.87 -2.18 3.38
N LYS A 15 17.96 -2.28 2.41
CA LYS A 15 17.08 -1.16 2.06
C LYS A 15 15.94 -1.07 3.06
N ILE A 16 15.65 0.12 3.54
CA ILE A 16 14.58 0.40 4.49
C ILE A 16 13.58 1.34 3.83
N SER A 17 12.28 1.06 3.98
CA SER A 17 11.20 1.96 3.58
C SER A 17 10.46 2.50 4.80
N LEU A 18 9.91 3.70 4.67
CA LEU A 18 9.03 4.33 5.66
C LEU A 18 7.58 4.17 5.22
N ALA A 19 6.77 3.51 6.03
CA ALA A 19 5.33 3.45 5.81
C ALA A 19 4.68 4.79 6.20
N GLN A 20 3.87 5.34 5.31
CA GLN A 20 3.12 6.59 5.53
C GLN A 20 2.22 6.50 6.77
N TRP A 21 1.73 5.30 7.09
CA TRP A 21 0.95 5.05 8.30
C TRP A 21 1.71 5.33 9.59
N SER A 22 3.03 5.22 9.61
CA SER A 22 3.87 5.55 10.79
C SER A 22 3.73 7.02 11.21
N LEU A 23 3.41 7.90 10.25
CA LEU A 23 3.20 9.33 10.47
C LEU A 23 1.73 9.75 10.36
N ASN A 24 0.79 8.80 10.38
CA ASN A 24 -0.64 9.05 10.15
C ASN A 24 -1.22 10.13 11.07
N LYS A 25 -0.84 10.17 12.35
CA LYS A 25 -1.31 11.19 13.30
C LYS A 25 -0.86 12.59 12.90
N SER A 26 0.37 12.75 12.41
CA SER A 26 0.89 14.05 11.96
C SER A 26 0.23 14.51 10.67
N ILE A 27 -0.08 13.58 9.77
CA ILE A 27 -0.79 13.86 8.51
C ILE A 27 -2.24 14.27 8.81
N LYS A 28 -2.97 13.47 9.61
CA LYS A 28 -4.38 13.71 9.94
C LYS A 28 -4.63 15.02 10.67
N ASN A 29 -3.70 15.47 11.50
CA ASN A 29 -3.82 16.74 12.23
C ASN A 29 -3.19 17.94 11.51
N GLY A 30 -2.78 17.78 10.25
CA GLY A 30 -2.23 18.83 9.39
C GLY A 30 -0.80 19.29 9.74
N LYS A 31 -0.12 18.65 10.71
CA LYS A 31 1.28 18.98 11.05
C LYS A 31 2.26 18.56 9.96
N LEU A 32 1.93 17.54 9.19
CA LEU A 32 2.67 17.09 8.03
C LEU A 32 1.74 17.08 6.81
N PRO A 33 1.90 18.00 5.85
CA PRO A 33 1.17 17.92 4.58
C PRO A 33 1.44 16.57 3.91
N ILE A 34 0.38 15.90 3.44
CA ILE A 34 0.49 14.54 2.91
C ILE A 34 1.48 14.44 1.73
N LEU A 35 1.56 15.48 0.91
CA LEU A 35 2.48 15.56 -0.22
C LEU A 35 3.95 15.79 0.20
N ASP A 36 4.22 16.18 1.43
CA ASP A 36 5.58 16.37 1.94
C ASP A 36 6.16 15.08 2.55
N PHE A 37 5.50 13.94 2.33
CA PHE A 37 5.92 12.67 2.93
C PHE A 37 7.29 12.20 2.40
N ALA A 38 7.55 12.31 1.09
CA ALA A 38 8.86 11.99 0.51
C ALA A 38 9.98 12.84 1.11
N LYS A 39 9.77 14.17 1.21
CA LYS A 39 10.68 15.09 1.90
C LYS A 39 10.95 14.66 3.34
N LYS A 40 9.88 14.24 4.05
CA LYS A 40 10.00 13.80 5.45
C LYS A 40 10.80 12.51 5.59
N ALA A 41 10.57 11.53 4.70
CA ALA A 41 11.34 10.29 4.68
C ALA A 41 12.83 10.57 4.45
N ARG A 42 13.15 11.43 3.49
CA ARG A 42 14.54 11.83 3.21
C ARG A 42 15.21 12.51 4.43
N SER A 43 14.45 13.26 5.24
CA SER A 43 15.00 13.87 6.47
C SER A 43 15.40 12.86 7.55
N PHE A 44 15.06 11.58 7.38
CA PHE A 44 15.49 10.44 8.21
C PHE A 44 16.51 9.54 7.48
N ASP A 45 17.07 9.99 6.37
CA ASP A 45 17.97 9.21 5.49
C ASP A 45 17.33 7.90 4.97
N ILE A 46 16.00 7.88 4.85
CA ILE A 46 15.25 6.75 4.29
C ILE A 46 15.00 7.02 2.80
N GLU A 47 15.29 6.03 1.96
CA GLU A 47 15.24 6.14 0.49
C GLU A 47 14.01 5.49 -0.13
N GLY A 48 13.23 4.72 0.63
CA GLY A 48 12.00 4.08 0.17
C GLY A 48 10.78 4.53 0.95
N ILE A 49 9.62 4.64 0.30
CA ILE A 49 8.37 4.97 0.97
C ILE A 49 7.23 4.04 0.55
N GLU A 50 6.28 3.88 1.47
CA GLU A 50 5.06 3.09 1.29
C GLU A 50 3.84 3.96 1.56
N PHE A 51 2.93 4.05 0.60
CA PHE A 51 1.74 4.90 0.67
C PHE A 51 0.54 4.17 1.29
N VAL A 52 -0.47 4.93 1.76
CA VAL A 52 -1.73 4.40 2.31
C VAL A 52 -2.92 5.13 1.72
N SER A 53 -3.77 4.46 0.96
CA SER A 53 -4.92 5.05 0.28
C SER A 53 -5.90 5.74 1.23
N GLY A 54 -6.07 5.21 2.44
CA GLY A 54 -6.97 5.78 3.45
C GLY A 54 -6.61 7.22 3.84
N LEU A 55 -5.33 7.59 3.79
CA LEU A 55 -4.89 8.96 4.06
C LEU A 55 -5.29 9.93 2.94
N TYR A 56 -5.48 9.45 1.71
CA TYR A 56 -5.88 10.25 0.56
C TYR A 56 -7.39 10.33 0.38
N THR A 57 -8.15 9.30 0.80
CA THR A 57 -9.60 9.20 0.55
C THR A 57 -10.47 9.61 1.72
N ARG A 58 -9.97 9.53 2.95
CA ARG A 58 -10.76 9.72 4.17
C ARG A 58 -10.15 10.73 5.11
N ASP A 59 -8.84 10.69 5.24
CA ASP A 59 -8.14 11.38 6.34
C ASP A 59 -7.59 12.75 5.92
N THR A 60 -7.60 13.06 4.62
CA THR A 60 -7.31 14.39 4.05
C THR A 60 -8.27 14.67 2.89
N ASP A 61 -8.38 15.94 2.53
CA ASP A 61 -9.21 16.42 1.42
C ASP A 61 -8.45 16.48 0.08
N ILE A 62 -7.32 15.80 -0.03
CA ILE A 62 -6.44 15.92 -1.19
C ILE A 62 -7.13 15.51 -2.51
N LEU A 63 -7.94 14.42 -2.49
CA LEU A 63 -8.69 13.98 -3.66
C LEU A 63 -9.97 14.79 -3.95
N GLU A 64 -10.37 15.68 -3.05
CA GLU A 64 -11.39 16.68 -3.34
C GLU A 64 -10.80 17.86 -4.12
N ARG A 65 -9.50 18.13 -3.95
CA ARG A 65 -8.78 19.24 -4.55
C ARG A 65 -8.04 18.88 -5.84
N MET A 66 -7.75 17.59 -6.08
CA MET A 66 -7.05 17.17 -7.29
C MET A 66 -7.48 15.81 -7.79
N SER A 67 -7.38 15.61 -9.11
CA SER A 67 -7.63 14.31 -9.73
C SER A 67 -6.53 13.28 -9.41
N MET A 68 -6.82 11.98 -9.62
CA MET A 68 -5.82 10.91 -9.49
C MET A 68 -4.60 11.14 -10.38
N ASN A 69 -4.79 11.60 -11.63
CA ASN A 69 -3.68 11.91 -12.54
C ASN A 69 -2.82 13.09 -12.04
N SER A 70 -3.44 14.11 -11.43
CA SER A 70 -2.69 15.20 -10.83
C SER A 70 -1.95 14.74 -9.58
N LEU A 71 -2.56 13.86 -8.78
CA LEU A 71 -1.91 13.24 -7.62
C LEU A 71 -0.69 12.42 -8.05
N ALA A 72 -0.81 11.59 -9.10
CA ALA A 72 0.30 10.81 -9.63
C ALA A 72 1.50 11.71 -9.98
N LYS A 73 1.26 12.78 -10.73
CA LYS A 73 2.30 13.75 -11.12
C LYS A 73 2.99 14.39 -9.92
N GLU A 74 2.21 14.79 -8.91
CA GLU A 74 2.77 15.35 -7.68
C GLU A 74 3.60 14.33 -6.90
N LEU A 75 3.13 13.08 -6.77
CA LEU A 75 3.87 12.03 -6.07
C LEU A 75 5.18 11.71 -6.78
N ILE A 76 5.18 11.55 -8.12
CA ILE A 76 6.37 11.34 -8.94
C ILE A 76 7.35 12.49 -8.71
N LYS A 77 6.88 13.73 -8.94
CA LYS A 77 7.72 14.92 -8.77
C LYS A 77 8.40 14.96 -7.40
N ARG A 78 7.64 14.69 -6.33
CA ARG A 78 8.15 14.70 -4.96
C ARG A 78 9.16 13.59 -4.69
N SER A 79 8.93 12.41 -5.24
CA SER A 79 9.86 11.30 -5.12
C SER A 79 11.16 11.58 -5.85
N ASP A 80 11.07 12.13 -7.06
CA ASP A 80 12.24 12.53 -7.87
C ASP A 80 13.04 13.67 -7.22
N ASP A 81 12.36 14.73 -6.75
CA ASP A 81 12.99 15.89 -6.10
C ASP A 81 13.83 15.48 -4.87
N TYR A 82 13.45 14.39 -4.19
CA TYR A 82 14.14 13.93 -2.97
C TYR A 82 14.89 12.60 -3.14
N GLY A 83 14.94 12.03 -4.35
CA GLY A 83 15.58 10.75 -4.62
C GLY A 83 15.00 9.61 -3.79
N ILE A 84 13.67 9.45 -3.80
CA ILE A 84 12.92 8.48 -3.02
C ILE A 84 12.33 7.41 -3.95
N ASP A 85 12.49 6.15 -3.61
CA ASP A 85 11.84 5.03 -4.29
C ASP A 85 10.40 4.86 -3.77
N ASN A 86 9.41 4.83 -4.68
CA ASN A 86 8.03 4.47 -4.38
C ASN A 86 7.90 2.95 -4.35
N VAL A 87 7.84 2.35 -3.15
CA VAL A 87 7.98 0.90 -2.98
C VAL A 87 6.64 0.18 -3.11
N LEU A 88 5.62 0.66 -2.37
CA LEU A 88 4.36 -0.06 -2.19
C LEU A 88 3.21 0.93 -1.94
N PHE A 89 2.00 0.55 -2.39
CA PHE A 89 0.77 1.23 -2.03
C PHE A 89 -0.14 0.30 -1.21
N MET A 90 -0.49 0.68 0.02
CA MET A 90 -1.43 -0.03 0.89
C MET A 90 -2.84 0.46 0.60
N ILE A 91 -3.76 -0.45 0.26
CA ILE A 91 -5.12 -0.12 -0.12
C ILE A 91 -6.08 -0.46 1.01
N ASP A 92 -6.67 0.57 1.60
CA ASP A 92 -7.63 0.45 2.69
C ASP A 92 -9.00 1.01 2.28
N ASN A 93 -10.08 0.43 2.85
CA ASN A 93 -11.45 0.93 2.73
C ASN A 93 -11.97 1.06 1.28
N GLN A 94 -11.57 0.16 0.39
CA GLN A 94 -12.06 0.13 -0.99
C GLN A 94 -13.11 -0.96 -1.25
N GLY A 95 -13.70 -1.51 -0.18
CA GLY A 95 -14.69 -2.59 -0.22
C GLY A 95 -14.09 -3.95 0.08
N ASP A 96 -14.97 -4.93 0.20
CA ASP A 96 -14.66 -6.27 0.72
C ASP A 96 -14.36 -7.26 -0.40
N LEU A 97 -13.08 -7.52 -0.66
CA LEU A 97 -12.61 -8.43 -1.72
C LEU A 97 -13.02 -9.89 -1.51
N ALA A 98 -13.35 -10.31 -0.28
CA ALA A 98 -13.84 -11.66 0.03
C ALA A 98 -15.37 -11.74 0.24
N SER A 99 -16.13 -10.65 0.00
CA SER A 99 -17.59 -10.65 0.20
C SER A 99 -18.27 -11.79 -0.56
N SER A 100 -19.22 -12.45 0.10
CA SER A 100 -20.11 -13.43 -0.55
C SER A 100 -21.14 -12.77 -1.47
N ASN A 101 -21.46 -11.50 -1.27
CA ASN A 101 -22.24 -10.71 -2.20
C ASN A 101 -21.42 -10.41 -3.45
N LYS A 102 -21.89 -10.94 -4.59
CA LYS A 102 -21.17 -10.82 -5.87
C LYS A 102 -21.03 -9.36 -6.33
N ASN A 103 -22.06 -8.53 -6.13
CA ASN A 103 -22.07 -7.14 -6.57
C ASN A 103 -21.10 -6.30 -5.73
N GLU A 104 -21.11 -6.47 -4.40
CA GLU A 104 -20.16 -5.82 -3.49
C GLU A 104 -18.72 -6.19 -3.83
N ARG A 105 -18.48 -7.47 -4.09
CA ARG A 105 -17.15 -7.96 -4.45
C ARG A 105 -16.66 -7.39 -5.79
N PHE A 106 -17.54 -7.30 -6.82
CA PHE A 106 -17.20 -6.64 -8.07
C PHE A 106 -16.90 -5.15 -7.90
N GLN A 107 -17.72 -4.46 -7.11
CA GLN A 107 -17.47 -3.05 -6.82
C GLN A 107 -16.13 -2.88 -6.07
N ALA A 108 -15.82 -3.76 -5.11
CA ALA A 108 -14.53 -3.75 -4.43
C ALA A 108 -13.37 -3.92 -5.43
N ILE A 109 -13.45 -4.89 -6.34
CA ILE A 109 -12.44 -5.11 -7.39
C ILE A 109 -12.27 -3.82 -8.23
N ASP A 110 -13.35 -3.20 -8.70
CA ASP A 110 -13.28 -1.99 -9.51
C ASP A 110 -12.70 -0.79 -8.74
N ASN A 111 -13.04 -0.65 -7.46
CA ASN A 111 -12.47 0.37 -6.61
C ASN A 111 -10.95 0.20 -6.43
N HIS A 112 -10.45 -1.03 -6.41
CA HIS A 112 -9.01 -1.30 -6.30
C HIS A 112 -8.24 -1.03 -7.59
N LYS A 113 -8.87 -1.18 -8.77
CA LYS A 113 -8.19 -0.98 -10.08
C LYS A 113 -7.59 0.42 -10.22
N ARG A 114 -8.32 1.46 -9.82
CA ARG A 114 -7.79 2.84 -9.86
C ARG A 114 -6.51 3.04 -9.06
N TRP A 115 -6.34 2.25 -7.98
CA TRP A 115 -5.13 2.28 -7.16
C TRP A 115 -4.01 1.46 -7.78
N ILE A 116 -4.33 0.39 -8.53
CA ILE A 116 -3.36 -0.32 -9.36
C ILE A 116 -2.80 0.63 -10.41
N ASP A 117 -3.66 1.40 -11.09
CA ASP A 117 -3.25 2.36 -12.11
C ASP A 117 -2.33 3.44 -11.50
N LEU A 118 -2.74 4.04 -10.37
CA LEU A 118 -1.90 5.01 -9.66
C LEU A 118 -0.57 4.39 -9.22
N SER A 119 -0.59 3.18 -8.65
CA SER A 119 0.63 2.49 -8.20
C SER A 119 1.60 2.27 -9.35
N ALA A 120 1.11 1.81 -10.49
CA ALA A 120 1.92 1.61 -11.69
C ALA A 120 2.50 2.92 -12.22
N GLU A 121 1.68 3.98 -12.28
CA GLU A 121 2.08 5.29 -12.79
C GLU A 121 3.19 5.92 -11.93
N ILE A 122 3.11 5.80 -10.60
CA ILE A 122 4.13 6.34 -9.68
C ILE A 122 5.35 5.42 -9.49
N GLY A 123 5.41 4.29 -10.19
CA GLY A 123 6.55 3.37 -10.18
C GLY A 123 6.56 2.33 -9.06
N CYS A 124 5.51 2.25 -8.21
CA CYS A 124 5.38 1.14 -7.28
C CYS A 124 5.30 -0.19 -8.03
N LYS A 125 5.94 -1.23 -7.48
CA LYS A 125 5.88 -2.60 -8.02
C LYS A 125 4.90 -3.49 -7.25
N THR A 126 4.38 -3.00 -6.14
CA THR A 126 3.56 -3.78 -5.22
C THR A 126 2.37 -2.97 -4.72
N MET A 127 1.22 -3.61 -4.65
CA MET A 127 0.02 -3.12 -3.99
C MET A 127 -0.41 -4.09 -2.91
N ARG A 128 -0.60 -3.65 -1.68
CA ARG A 128 -1.07 -4.46 -0.56
C ARG A 128 -2.57 -4.27 -0.37
N VAL A 129 -3.32 -5.35 -0.24
CA VAL A 129 -4.77 -5.37 -0.03
C VAL A 129 -5.15 -6.13 1.24
N ASN A 130 -6.34 -5.83 1.76
CA ASN A 130 -6.99 -6.57 2.84
C ASN A 130 -8.09 -7.48 2.27
N LEU A 131 -8.25 -8.69 2.85
CA LEU A 131 -9.27 -9.64 2.44
C LEU A 131 -10.38 -9.72 3.49
N ASN A 132 -11.30 -8.77 3.43
CA ASN A 132 -12.46 -8.68 4.33
C ASN A 132 -13.75 -9.16 3.63
N GLY A 133 -14.84 -9.36 4.43
CA GLY A 133 -16.21 -9.50 3.94
C GLY A 133 -16.84 -10.88 4.10
N GLU A 134 -16.10 -11.90 4.51
CA GLU A 134 -16.64 -13.24 4.75
C GLU A 134 -16.06 -13.84 6.05
N LYS A 135 -16.85 -14.65 6.75
CA LYS A 135 -16.44 -15.34 8.00
C LYS A 135 -16.30 -16.86 7.84
N ASP A 136 -16.97 -17.45 6.85
CA ASP A 136 -16.78 -18.85 6.49
C ASP A 136 -15.47 -19.03 5.71
N LEU A 137 -14.57 -19.85 6.21
CA LEU A 137 -13.23 -20.03 5.63
C LEU A 137 -13.26 -20.49 4.17
N ASN A 138 -14.17 -21.42 3.82
CA ASN A 138 -14.21 -21.96 2.44
C ASN A 138 -14.72 -20.90 1.46
N LYS A 139 -15.74 -20.15 1.84
CA LYS A 139 -16.28 -19.04 1.03
C LYS A 139 -15.26 -17.91 0.93
N TRP A 140 -14.65 -17.54 2.05
CA TRP A 140 -13.59 -16.53 2.11
C TRP A 140 -12.45 -16.86 1.16
N THR A 141 -11.91 -18.08 1.24
CA THR A 141 -10.83 -18.55 0.35
C THR A 141 -11.24 -18.49 -1.11
N LYS A 142 -12.42 -19.06 -1.46
CA LYS A 142 -12.92 -19.07 -2.84
C LYS A 142 -13.13 -17.65 -3.40
N ASN A 143 -13.67 -16.74 -2.61
CA ASN A 143 -13.94 -15.37 -3.05
C ASN A 143 -12.65 -14.55 -3.14
N SER A 144 -11.74 -14.70 -2.17
CA SER A 144 -10.42 -14.07 -2.17
C SER A 144 -9.63 -14.45 -3.41
N VAL A 145 -9.55 -15.75 -3.74
CA VAL A 145 -8.87 -16.22 -4.96
C VAL A 145 -9.44 -15.57 -6.22
N LYS A 146 -10.78 -15.47 -6.33
CA LYS A 146 -11.41 -14.83 -7.50
C LYS A 146 -11.02 -13.35 -7.61
N SER A 147 -11.07 -12.63 -6.50
CA SER A 147 -10.74 -11.19 -6.49
C SER A 147 -9.27 -10.94 -6.77
N LEU A 148 -8.37 -11.67 -6.13
CA LEU A 148 -6.93 -11.55 -6.35
C LEU A 148 -6.56 -11.92 -7.78
N THR A 149 -7.17 -12.98 -8.35
CA THR A 149 -6.97 -13.35 -9.77
C THR A 149 -7.41 -12.22 -10.70
N ALA A 150 -8.56 -11.57 -10.42
CA ALA A 150 -9.04 -10.46 -11.24
C ALA A 150 -8.12 -9.24 -11.17
N LEU A 151 -7.60 -8.90 -9.98
CA LEU A 151 -6.68 -7.78 -9.79
C LEU A 151 -5.33 -8.04 -10.46
N ASN A 152 -4.75 -9.25 -10.29
CA ASN A 152 -3.48 -9.61 -10.93
C ASN A 152 -3.58 -9.63 -12.47
N LYS A 153 -4.71 -10.08 -13.04
CA LYS A 153 -4.95 -10.04 -14.49
C LYS A 153 -5.18 -8.64 -15.03
N TYR A 154 -5.62 -7.71 -14.20
CA TYR A 154 -5.86 -6.33 -14.61
C TYR A 154 -4.54 -5.61 -14.96
N ASN A 155 -3.50 -5.82 -14.17
CA ASN A 155 -2.16 -5.28 -14.46
C ASN A 155 -1.09 -6.24 -13.93
N GLU A 156 -0.46 -6.99 -14.85
CA GLU A 156 0.55 -8.01 -14.52
C GLU A 156 1.89 -7.42 -14.05
N ASN A 157 2.09 -6.10 -14.18
CA ASN A 157 3.30 -5.42 -13.71
C ASN A 157 3.23 -5.03 -12.22
N ILE A 158 2.07 -5.20 -11.57
CA ILE A 158 1.86 -4.90 -10.16
C ILE A 158 1.66 -6.19 -9.37
N ASN A 159 2.52 -6.45 -8.41
CA ASN A 159 2.36 -7.55 -7.47
C ASN A 159 1.24 -7.21 -6.46
N VAL A 160 0.14 -7.94 -6.47
CA VAL A 160 -0.91 -7.81 -5.45
C VAL A 160 -0.59 -8.74 -4.30
N VAL A 161 -0.27 -8.17 -3.13
CA VAL A 161 0.05 -8.92 -1.92
C VAL A 161 -1.04 -8.72 -0.86
N VAL A 162 -1.16 -9.67 0.04
CA VAL A 162 -2.17 -9.68 1.10
C VAL A 162 -1.53 -9.43 2.45
N GLU A 163 -2.11 -8.51 3.23
CA GLU A 163 -1.75 -8.35 4.64
C GLU A 163 -2.53 -9.32 5.52
N ASN A 164 -1.88 -9.86 6.53
CA ASN A 164 -2.53 -10.58 7.64
C ASN A 164 -3.18 -9.60 8.63
N HIS A 165 -4.20 -8.86 8.15
CA HIS A 165 -4.83 -7.73 8.85
C HIS A 165 -6.10 -8.16 9.61
N GLY A 166 -5.97 -9.06 10.56
CA GLY A 166 -7.09 -9.54 11.37
C GLY A 166 -8.00 -10.56 10.65
N GLY A 167 -9.02 -11.06 11.36
CA GLY A 167 -9.96 -12.04 10.82
C GLY A 167 -9.29 -13.31 10.30
N LEU A 168 -9.83 -13.85 9.20
CA LEU A 168 -9.31 -15.08 8.59
C LEU A 168 -7.91 -14.94 8.00
N SER A 169 -7.54 -13.73 7.54
CA SER A 169 -6.19 -13.48 7.00
C SER A 169 -5.07 -13.56 8.05
N SER A 170 -5.40 -13.46 9.34
CA SER A 170 -4.45 -13.62 10.46
C SER A 170 -4.47 -15.01 11.09
N SER A 171 -5.28 -15.93 10.56
CA SER A 171 -5.32 -17.31 11.06
C SER A 171 -4.12 -18.09 10.54
N GLY A 172 -3.27 -18.58 11.44
CA GLY A 172 -2.10 -19.42 11.14
C GLY A 172 -2.42 -20.90 10.94
N LYS A 173 -3.67 -21.23 10.58
CA LYS A 173 -4.11 -22.63 10.36
C LYS A 173 -4.03 -22.99 8.90
#